data_b8b0d96b85f51b2ca9029bc6147b0183
#
_entry.id   b8b0d96b85f51b2ca9029bc6147b0183
#
_cell.length_a   1.000
_cell.length_b   1.000
_cell.length_c   1.000
_cell.angle_alpha   90.00
_cell.angle_beta   90.00
_cell.angle_gamma   90.00
#
_symmetry.space_group_name_H-M   'P 1'
#
loop_
_entity.id
_entity.type
_entity.pdbx_description
1 polymer ?
#
loop_
_entity_poly.entity_id
_entity_poly.type
_entity_poly.pdbx_seq_one_letter_code
_entity_poly.pdbx_strand_id
1 'polypeptide(L)'
;MQNPQEYIKKLQSEFDYSKLKFTEDYYDIDMNPNAPCEDKWEVYFNRGFGSARSGERPAKEVPLGVNFEFAGKQWLIPSMYICSKGIVVDIIAQTEMSEFDAFYAKYKNDIESSERLSDDRFEFVLSQNPVSIDVNISLSINGKPAITRGINGMVWVSIDESIDCKRIIEHYSLDSSKAMDIKRASFKWATKSKPRVISDLEIKLGMTPKIIRGKEFCVSGSGQSFEIKNPLTGTMHMLTVDEFDKQLLKGAAIENSEYYIPNNYISIYYTLSPEIDKKTVRIHDVCQSDGPKARFNPSDRFLPDAHNSASIGIIGGADGPTAILIGSEPHQICSSLHFEPQDSVTLRADFTDLNQPSISLKLIDQSIKA
;
A
#
# COMPACT_ATOMS: atom_id res chain seq x y z
N MET A 1 -18.34 18.67 -21.50
CA MET A 1 -17.24 18.16 -20.64
C MET A 1 -17.22 19.03 -19.41
N GLN A 2 -17.61 18.50 -18.27
CA GLN A 2 -17.50 19.24 -17.00
C GLN A 2 -16.01 19.33 -16.62
N ASN A 3 -15.60 20.50 -16.19
CA ASN A 3 -14.24 20.77 -15.74
C ASN A 3 -13.96 19.90 -14.50
N PRO A 4 -12.86 19.11 -14.45
CA PRO A 4 -12.51 18.28 -13.30
C PRO A 4 -12.47 19.05 -11.97
N GLN A 5 -12.08 20.33 -12.01
CA GLN A 5 -12.09 21.21 -10.83
C GLN A 5 -13.51 21.54 -10.33
N GLU A 6 -14.51 21.62 -11.20
CA GLU A 6 -15.91 21.80 -10.77
C GLU A 6 -16.47 20.52 -10.15
N TYR A 7 -16.08 19.36 -10.65
CA TYR A 7 -16.49 18.07 -10.10
C TYR A 7 -15.91 17.85 -8.69
N ILE A 8 -14.63 18.14 -8.49
CA ILE A 8 -13.97 18.07 -7.17
C ILE A 8 -14.60 19.07 -6.19
N LYS A 9 -14.86 20.31 -6.61
CA LYS A 9 -15.56 21.29 -5.77
C LYS A 9 -16.98 20.84 -5.43
N LYS A 10 -17.67 20.17 -6.33
CA LYS A 10 -19.00 19.60 -6.08
C LYS A 10 -18.93 18.47 -5.05
N LEU A 11 -17.99 17.54 -5.17
CA LEU A 11 -17.77 16.48 -4.19
C LEU A 11 -17.40 17.06 -2.80
N GLN A 12 -16.57 18.08 -2.74
CA GLN A 12 -16.22 18.74 -1.47
C GLN A 12 -17.40 19.52 -0.86
N SER A 13 -18.33 20.04 -1.67
CA SER A 13 -19.51 20.75 -1.18
C SER A 13 -20.67 19.83 -0.77
N GLU A 14 -20.70 18.61 -1.29
CA GLU A 14 -21.73 17.60 -0.95
C GLU A 14 -21.39 16.78 0.31
N PHE A 15 -20.12 16.80 0.74
CA PHE A 15 -19.65 16.04 1.91
C PHE A 15 -19.57 16.96 3.14
N ASP A 16 -20.57 16.88 4.02
CA ASP A 16 -20.58 17.59 5.29
C ASP A 16 -19.78 16.78 6.34
N TYR A 17 -18.48 17.07 6.41
CA TYR A 17 -17.55 16.43 7.36
C TYR A 17 -17.93 16.65 8.83
N SER A 18 -18.79 17.64 9.15
CA SER A 18 -19.21 17.93 10.53
C SER A 18 -20.12 16.87 11.14
N LYS A 19 -20.65 15.96 10.31
CA LYS A 19 -21.56 14.88 10.72
C LYS A 19 -20.89 13.55 11.00
N LEU A 20 -19.59 13.42 10.69
CA LEU A 20 -18.83 12.20 10.98
C LEU A 20 -18.45 12.16 12.47
N LYS A 21 -19.21 11.45 13.27
CA LYS A 21 -18.78 11.03 14.60
C LYS A 21 -17.88 9.81 14.47
N PHE A 22 -16.58 10.01 14.47
CA PHE A 22 -15.62 8.92 14.64
C PHE A 22 -15.58 8.51 16.11
N THR A 23 -15.63 7.23 16.42
CA THR A 23 -15.42 6.69 17.76
C THR A 23 -14.00 7.01 18.22
N GLU A 24 -13.85 7.43 19.46
CA GLU A 24 -12.67 8.10 20.06
C GLU A 24 -11.34 7.33 20.03
N ASP A 25 -11.28 6.09 19.52
CA ASP A 25 -10.08 5.24 19.57
C ASP A 25 -9.21 5.22 18.30
N TYR A 26 -9.62 5.88 17.22
CA TYR A 26 -8.84 5.94 15.98
C TYR A 26 -8.72 7.38 15.49
N TYR A 27 -7.52 7.96 15.65
CA TYR A 27 -7.10 9.29 15.21
C TYR A 27 -7.75 10.47 15.95
N ASP A 28 -7.10 10.89 17.02
CA ASP A 28 -7.10 12.28 17.50
C ASP A 28 -6.48 13.18 16.41
N ILE A 29 -7.16 13.28 15.26
CA ILE A 29 -6.88 14.31 14.28
C ILE A 29 -7.74 15.48 14.72
N ASP A 30 -7.15 16.38 15.50
CA ASP A 30 -7.68 17.69 15.75
C ASP A 30 -7.64 18.48 14.44
N MET A 31 -8.54 18.11 13.50
CA MET A 31 -8.76 18.81 12.24
C MET A 31 -9.63 20.02 12.57
N ASN A 32 -9.04 21.02 13.21
CA ASN A 32 -9.63 22.34 13.24
C ASN A 32 -9.37 22.99 11.86
N PRO A 33 -10.36 23.06 10.95
CA PRO A 33 -10.18 23.64 9.62
C PRO A 33 -9.86 25.15 9.67
N ASN A 34 -9.99 25.77 10.85
CA ASN A 34 -9.67 27.17 11.13
C ASN A 34 -8.41 27.32 12.00
N ALA A 35 -7.66 26.24 12.28
CA ALA A 35 -6.35 26.43 12.86
C ALA A 35 -5.51 27.25 11.88
N PRO A 36 -4.90 28.36 12.33
CA PRO A 36 -4.02 29.12 11.48
C PRO A 36 -2.95 28.15 10.96
N CYS A 37 -2.81 28.06 9.63
CA CYS A 37 -1.71 27.36 9.01
C CYS A 37 -0.45 28.02 9.58
N GLU A 38 0.23 27.34 10.52
CA GLU A 38 1.47 27.87 11.07
C GLU A 38 2.46 27.89 9.91
N ASP A 39 2.90 29.08 9.52
CA ASP A 39 3.85 29.33 8.42
C ASP A 39 5.22 28.66 8.65
N LYS A 40 5.41 28.04 9.82
CA LYS A 40 6.68 27.48 10.22
C LYS A 40 6.79 26.00 9.84
N TRP A 41 7.88 25.68 9.11
CA TRP A 41 8.25 24.29 8.83
C TRP A 41 8.73 23.58 10.11
N GLU A 42 8.00 22.58 10.56
CA GLU A 42 8.35 21.76 11.72
C GLU A 42 8.10 20.28 11.45
N VAL A 43 9.02 19.43 11.88
CA VAL A 43 8.94 17.98 11.73
C VAL A 43 8.95 17.32 13.10
N TYR A 44 8.08 16.34 13.29
CA TYR A 44 7.90 15.65 14.55
C TYR A 44 8.07 14.12 14.36
N PHE A 45 8.57 13.46 15.41
CA PHE A 45 8.78 12.02 15.36
C PHE A 45 7.43 11.25 15.33
N ASN A 46 7.28 10.31 14.40
CA ASN A 46 6.07 9.51 14.19
C ASN A 46 4.79 10.28 13.76
N ARG A 47 4.95 11.47 13.16
CA ARG A 47 3.81 12.25 12.71
C ARG A 47 3.62 12.28 11.20
N GLY A 48 4.51 11.64 10.47
CA GLY A 48 4.52 11.78 9.03
C GLY A 48 4.62 13.27 8.67
N PHE A 49 3.65 13.77 7.93
CA PHE A 49 3.57 15.16 7.50
C PHE A 49 2.62 16.00 8.36
N GLY A 50 2.05 15.40 9.40
CA GLY A 50 1.07 16.06 10.28
C GLY A 50 1.69 16.94 11.36
N SER A 51 0.81 17.74 12.01
CA SER A 51 1.13 18.70 13.06
C SER A 51 1.56 18.07 14.39
N ALA A 52 2.10 18.89 15.29
CA ALA A 52 2.46 18.49 16.65
C ALA A 52 1.27 18.03 17.48
N ARG A 53 1.52 17.10 18.40
CA ARG A 53 0.64 16.92 19.57
C ARG A 53 1.07 17.88 20.67
N SER A 54 0.13 18.19 21.57
CA SER A 54 0.44 18.99 22.76
C SER A 54 1.69 18.47 23.48
N GLY A 55 2.68 19.33 23.68
CA GLY A 55 3.94 19.01 24.38
C GLY A 55 5.02 18.32 23.53
N GLU A 56 4.81 18.03 22.25
CA GLU A 56 5.89 17.58 21.36
C GLU A 56 6.82 18.74 21.01
N ARG A 57 8.12 18.43 20.95
CA ARG A 57 9.13 19.39 20.50
C ARG A 57 9.49 19.12 19.05
N PRO A 58 9.59 20.17 18.21
CA PRO A 58 10.03 20.01 16.84
C PRO A 58 11.45 19.43 16.79
N ALA A 59 11.74 18.70 15.76
CA ALA A 59 13.05 18.14 15.50
C ALA A 59 14.04 19.21 15.05
N LYS A 60 15.32 18.95 15.30
CA LYS A 60 16.40 19.77 14.73
C LYS A 60 16.67 19.30 13.32
N GLU A 61 16.49 20.15 12.33
CA GLU A 61 16.84 19.87 10.96
C GLU A 61 18.37 19.89 10.76
N VAL A 62 18.85 18.93 9.96
CA VAL A 62 20.22 18.85 9.46
C VAL A 62 20.15 18.65 7.95
N PRO A 63 20.49 19.69 7.17
CA PRO A 63 20.53 19.57 5.71
C PRO A 63 21.55 18.53 5.27
N LEU A 64 21.20 17.71 4.28
CA LEU A 64 22.04 16.67 3.71
C LEU A 64 22.33 16.93 2.23
N GLY A 65 21.32 17.23 1.44
CA GLY A 65 21.44 17.53 0.01
C GLY A 65 22.02 16.38 -0.83
N VAL A 66 21.79 15.12 -0.42
CA VAL A 66 22.34 13.94 -1.10
C VAL A 66 21.51 13.61 -2.31
N ASN A 67 22.08 13.75 -3.52
CA ASN A 67 21.48 13.38 -4.79
C ASN A 67 22.10 12.08 -5.30
N PHE A 68 21.29 11.17 -5.84
CA PHE A 68 21.75 9.90 -6.39
C PHE A 68 20.75 9.35 -7.41
N GLU A 69 21.23 8.40 -8.21
CA GLU A 69 20.37 7.63 -9.12
C GLU A 69 20.15 6.23 -8.56
N PHE A 70 18.89 5.77 -8.56
CA PHE A 70 18.56 4.43 -8.13
C PHE A 70 17.31 3.94 -8.86
N ALA A 71 17.37 2.70 -9.34
CA ALA A 71 16.28 2.05 -10.10
C ALA A 71 15.76 2.90 -11.28
N GLY A 72 16.66 3.60 -11.97
CA GLY A 72 16.33 4.43 -13.14
C GLY A 72 15.63 5.76 -12.83
N LYS A 73 15.62 6.18 -11.57
CA LYS A 73 15.05 7.46 -11.12
C LYS A 73 16.08 8.31 -10.41
N GLN A 74 15.86 9.63 -10.44
CA GLN A 74 16.64 10.58 -9.64
C GLN A 74 16.06 10.68 -8.25
N TRP A 75 16.91 10.59 -7.24
CA TRP A 75 16.54 10.63 -5.84
C TRP A 75 17.28 11.74 -5.11
N LEU A 76 16.61 12.31 -4.12
CA LEU A 76 17.16 13.33 -3.23
C LEU A 76 16.85 12.96 -1.78
N ILE A 77 17.84 13.05 -0.91
CA ILE A 77 17.66 13.10 0.55
C ILE A 77 18.01 14.51 0.99
N PRO A 78 17.03 15.43 1.07
CA PRO A 78 17.30 16.85 1.33
C PRO A 78 17.79 17.09 2.75
N SER A 79 17.13 16.47 3.73
CA SER A 79 17.41 16.69 5.17
C SER A 79 17.14 15.45 6.00
N MET A 80 17.77 15.40 7.16
CA MET A 80 17.33 14.57 8.28
C MET A 80 16.95 15.45 9.48
N TYR A 81 16.14 14.89 10.36
CA TYR A 81 15.61 15.58 11.53
C TYR A 81 15.94 14.82 12.80
N ILE A 82 16.69 15.44 13.69
CA ILE A 82 17.11 14.84 14.95
C ILE A 82 16.06 15.10 16.03
N CYS A 83 15.37 14.04 16.44
CA CYS A 83 14.34 14.07 17.47
C CYS A 83 14.87 13.52 18.81
N SER A 84 14.11 13.71 19.88
CA SER A 84 14.41 13.08 21.18
C SER A 84 14.34 11.55 21.12
N LYS A 85 13.41 11.00 20.32
CA LYS A 85 13.12 9.55 20.23
C LYS A 85 13.83 8.85 19.07
N GLY A 86 14.42 9.57 18.12
CA GLY A 86 15.02 8.98 16.92
C GLY A 86 15.38 10.02 15.87
N ILE A 87 15.51 9.55 14.64
CA ILE A 87 15.76 10.35 13.43
C ILE A 87 14.56 10.22 12.49
N VAL A 88 14.22 11.30 11.82
CA VAL A 88 13.32 11.32 10.68
C VAL A 88 14.13 11.71 9.45
N VAL A 89 13.89 11.05 8.32
CA VAL A 89 14.59 11.33 7.05
C VAL A 89 13.55 11.52 5.96
N ASP A 90 13.68 12.60 5.20
CA ASP A 90 12.88 12.82 4.00
C ASP A 90 13.65 12.29 2.78
N ILE A 91 12.95 11.56 1.93
CA ILE A 91 13.50 10.88 0.76
C ILE A 91 12.53 11.13 -0.39
N ILE A 92 13.03 11.65 -1.49
CA ILE A 92 12.21 12.12 -2.61
C ILE A 92 12.71 11.46 -3.89
N ALA A 93 11.82 10.75 -4.58
CA ALA A 93 12.08 10.27 -5.92
C ALA A 93 11.40 11.19 -6.93
N GLN A 94 12.10 11.52 -8.00
CA GLN A 94 11.59 12.38 -9.07
C GLN A 94 11.31 11.57 -10.33
N THR A 95 10.20 11.91 -10.98
CA THR A 95 9.74 11.32 -12.24
C THR A 95 9.39 12.44 -13.20
N GLU A 96 9.69 12.28 -14.47
CA GLU A 96 9.26 13.26 -15.47
C GLU A 96 7.71 13.28 -15.55
N MET A 97 7.12 14.47 -15.58
CA MET A 97 5.66 14.61 -15.61
C MET A 97 5.05 13.87 -16.83
N SER A 98 5.75 13.83 -17.95
CA SER A 98 5.32 13.13 -19.16
C SER A 98 5.14 11.61 -18.96
N GLU A 99 5.88 10.98 -18.01
CA GLU A 99 5.67 9.57 -17.68
C GLU A 99 4.34 9.38 -16.92
N PHE A 100 4.04 10.31 -16.01
CA PHE A 100 2.76 10.32 -15.31
C PHE A 100 1.60 10.58 -16.25
N ASP A 101 1.73 11.55 -17.16
CA ASP A 101 0.69 11.88 -18.14
C ASP A 101 0.38 10.69 -19.05
N ALA A 102 1.42 9.95 -19.48
CA ALA A 102 1.25 8.72 -20.27
C ALA A 102 0.54 7.60 -19.46
N PHE A 103 0.88 7.44 -18.21
CA PHE A 103 0.18 6.51 -17.30
C PHE A 103 -1.28 6.91 -17.12
N TYR A 104 -1.54 8.17 -16.79
CA TYR A 104 -2.89 8.67 -16.58
C TYR A 104 -3.75 8.53 -17.85
N ALA A 105 -3.23 8.91 -19.02
CA ALA A 105 -3.94 8.75 -20.29
C ALA A 105 -4.30 7.29 -20.59
N LYS A 106 -3.39 6.34 -20.26
CA LYS A 106 -3.60 4.90 -20.47
C LYS A 106 -4.67 4.31 -19.55
N TYR A 107 -4.70 4.73 -18.29
CA TYR A 107 -5.56 4.15 -17.26
C TYR A 107 -6.69 5.07 -16.82
N LYS A 108 -6.96 6.13 -17.58
CA LYS A 108 -7.95 7.17 -17.28
C LYS A 108 -9.32 6.60 -16.93
N ASN A 109 -9.80 5.64 -17.71
CA ASN A 109 -11.11 5.05 -17.48
C ASN A 109 -11.17 4.26 -16.15
N ASP A 110 -10.09 3.63 -15.76
CA ASP A 110 -9.99 2.93 -14.48
C ASP A 110 -9.92 3.93 -13.31
N ILE A 111 -9.14 5.00 -13.45
CA ILE A 111 -8.89 6.01 -12.41
C ILE A 111 -10.13 6.89 -12.17
N GLU A 112 -10.86 7.26 -13.22
CA GLU A 112 -12.05 8.13 -13.17
C GLU A 112 -13.36 7.34 -13.06
N SER A 113 -13.31 6.00 -13.00
CA SER A 113 -14.50 5.17 -12.90
C SER A 113 -15.28 5.47 -11.61
N SER A 114 -16.58 5.68 -11.72
CA SER A 114 -17.49 5.73 -10.58
C SER A 114 -17.80 4.33 -10.03
N GLU A 115 -17.51 3.28 -10.80
CA GLU A 115 -17.64 1.90 -10.37
C GLU A 115 -16.38 1.43 -9.65
N ARG A 116 -16.56 0.70 -8.57
CA ARG A 116 -15.43 0.11 -7.85
C ARG A 116 -14.74 -0.91 -8.76
N LEU A 117 -13.47 -0.69 -9.03
CA LEU A 117 -12.63 -1.69 -9.70
C LEU A 117 -12.53 -2.95 -8.84
N SER A 118 -12.35 -4.12 -9.46
CA SER A 118 -11.92 -5.31 -8.73
C SER A 118 -10.57 -5.05 -8.06
N ASP A 119 -10.36 -5.66 -6.91
CA ASP A 119 -9.12 -5.46 -6.14
C ASP A 119 -7.89 -5.82 -7.01
N ASP A 120 -7.97 -6.87 -7.80
CA ASP A 120 -6.92 -7.24 -8.76
C ASP A 120 -6.66 -6.15 -9.82
N ARG A 121 -7.71 -5.58 -10.40
CA ARG A 121 -7.55 -4.50 -11.39
C ARG A 121 -6.97 -3.25 -10.76
N PHE A 122 -7.44 -2.91 -9.57
CA PHE A 122 -6.94 -1.76 -8.80
C PHE A 122 -5.46 -1.90 -8.48
N GLU A 123 -5.02 -3.03 -7.91
CA GLU A 123 -3.61 -3.30 -7.62
C GLU A 123 -2.75 -3.27 -8.89
N PHE A 124 -3.29 -3.80 -10.01
CA PHE A 124 -2.59 -3.72 -11.29
C PHE A 124 -2.36 -2.28 -11.72
N VAL A 125 -3.40 -1.45 -11.72
CA VAL A 125 -3.28 -0.04 -12.13
C VAL A 125 -2.29 0.68 -11.21
N LEU A 126 -2.37 0.49 -9.88
CA LEU A 126 -1.42 1.06 -8.94
C LEU A 126 0.03 0.64 -9.22
N SER A 127 0.25 -0.62 -9.54
CA SER A 127 1.60 -1.14 -9.85
C SER A 127 2.22 -0.55 -11.12
N GLN A 128 1.39 0.04 -11.98
CA GLN A 128 1.84 0.70 -13.22
C GLN A 128 2.12 2.21 -13.03
N ASN A 129 1.81 2.76 -11.85
CA ASN A 129 2.04 4.19 -11.58
C ASN A 129 3.55 4.48 -11.50
N PRO A 130 4.12 5.29 -12.40
CA PRO A 130 5.55 5.55 -12.44
C PRO A 130 6.04 6.44 -11.30
N VAL A 131 5.12 7.11 -10.59
CA VAL A 131 5.45 8.03 -9.50
C VAL A 131 5.47 7.30 -8.16
N SER A 132 4.53 6.39 -7.91
CA SER A 132 4.49 5.64 -6.65
C SER A 132 5.53 4.52 -6.67
N ILE A 133 6.60 4.67 -5.88
CA ILE A 133 7.74 3.75 -5.88
C ILE A 133 7.82 3.01 -4.54
N ASP A 134 7.63 1.70 -4.57
CA ASP A 134 7.71 0.87 -3.38
C ASP A 134 9.16 0.52 -3.06
N VAL A 135 9.65 1.05 -1.94
CA VAL A 135 11.00 0.80 -1.44
C VAL A 135 10.99 0.44 0.05
N ASN A 136 11.83 -0.52 0.38
CA ASN A 136 12.20 -0.82 1.76
C ASN A 136 13.33 0.14 2.18
N ILE A 137 13.15 0.82 3.31
CA ILE A 137 14.11 1.80 3.81
C ILE A 137 14.60 1.34 5.17
N SER A 138 15.91 1.25 5.34
CA SER A 138 16.56 0.97 6.61
C SER A 138 17.70 1.94 6.89
N LEU A 139 17.95 2.20 8.16
CA LEU A 139 18.97 3.17 8.61
C LEU A 139 19.90 2.51 9.62
N SER A 140 21.20 2.76 9.49
CA SER A 140 22.24 2.41 10.46
C SER A 140 22.83 3.68 11.06
N ILE A 141 22.96 3.72 12.39
CA ILE A 141 23.49 4.85 13.13
C ILE A 141 24.68 4.37 13.96
N ASN A 142 25.87 4.90 13.70
CA ASN A 142 27.10 4.48 14.35
C ASN A 142 27.29 2.95 14.28
N GLY A 143 27.08 2.36 13.09
CA GLY A 143 27.20 0.92 12.83
C GLY A 143 26.10 0.04 13.45
N LYS A 144 25.05 0.63 14.03
CA LYS A 144 23.93 -0.12 14.62
C LYS A 144 22.64 0.11 13.85
N PRO A 145 21.89 -0.95 13.51
CA PRO A 145 20.62 -0.79 12.81
C PRO A 145 19.61 -0.06 13.70
N ALA A 146 18.99 0.97 13.15
CA ALA A 146 17.90 1.67 13.79
C ALA A 146 16.57 0.94 13.55
N ILE A 147 15.61 1.10 14.47
CA ILE A 147 14.31 0.44 14.36
C ILE A 147 13.38 1.35 13.57
N THR A 148 12.94 0.91 12.38
CA THR A 148 11.92 1.60 11.59
C THR A 148 10.61 1.65 12.37
N ARG A 149 10.02 2.82 12.51
CA ARG A 149 8.74 3.05 13.21
C ARG A 149 7.60 3.30 12.25
N GLY A 150 7.87 3.91 11.14
CA GLY A 150 6.90 4.17 10.09
C GLY A 150 7.53 4.86 8.91
N ILE A 151 6.93 4.66 7.76
CA ILE A 151 7.22 5.38 6.53
C ILE A 151 5.88 5.94 6.06
N ASN A 152 5.81 7.26 5.93
CA ASN A 152 4.64 7.95 5.39
C ASN A 152 5.02 8.44 4.00
N GLY A 153 4.13 8.26 3.04
CA GLY A 153 4.33 8.69 1.67
C GLY A 153 3.26 9.67 1.22
N MET A 154 3.61 10.55 0.31
CA MET A 154 2.71 11.35 -0.49
C MET A 154 3.26 11.47 -1.90
N VAL A 155 2.39 11.68 -2.85
CA VAL A 155 2.74 11.86 -4.26
C VAL A 155 2.41 13.29 -4.65
N TRP A 156 3.33 13.94 -5.32
CA TRP A 156 3.10 15.22 -5.99
C TRP A 156 2.97 15.01 -7.49
N VAL A 157 1.91 15.55 -8.06
CA VAL A 157 1.71 15.73 -9.50
C VAL A 157 1.19 17.13 -9.74
N SER A 158 1.40 17.70 -10.92
CA SER A 158 1.09 19.13 -11.19
C SER A 158 -0.37 19.52 -10.99
N ILE A 159 -1.28 18.56 -10.98
CA ILE A 159 -2.71 18.76 -10.71
C ILE A 159 -3.06 18.67 -9.22
N ASP A 160 -2.11 18.32 -8.36
CA ASP A 160 -2.33 18.19 -6.92
C ASP A 160 -2.34 19.59 -6.26
N GLU A 161 -3.40 19.88 -5.53
CA GLU A 161 -3.55 21.11 -4.75
C GLU A 161 -3.26 20.92 -3.25
N SER A 162 -2.72 19.76 -2.87
CA SER A 162 -2.40 19.45 -1.47
C SER A 162 -1.47 20.49 -0.87
N ILE A 163 -1.90 21.12 0.22
CA ILE A 163 -1.12 22.13 0.95
C ILE A 163 0.18 21.53 1.48
N ASP A 164 0.13 20.28 1.97
CA ASP A 164 1.30 19.61 2.53
C ASP A 164 2.38 19.33 1.48
N CYS A 165 2.00 18.92 0.27
CA CYS A 165 2.94 18.77 -0.84
C CYS A 165 3.57 20.11 -1.23
N LYS A 166 2.79 21.17 -1.35
CA LYS A 166 3.30 22.51 -1.70
C LYS A 166 4.31 23.00 -0.66
N ARG A 167 4.03 22.83 0.63
CA ARG A 167 4.97 23.21 1.72
C ARG A 167 6.30 22.46 1.62
N ILE A 168 6.30 21.20 1.27
CA ILE A 168 7.53 20.40 1.10
C ILE A 168 8.32 20.90 -0.12
N ILE A 169 7.65 21.16 -1.23
CA ILE A 169 8.27 21.65 -2.46
C ILE A 169 8.92 23.02 -2.21
N GLU A 170 8.23 23.93 -1.55
CA GLU A 170 8.74 25.24 -1.20
C GLU A 170 9.92 25.16 -0.22
N HIS A 171 9.80 24.35 0.85
CA HIS A 171 10.83 24.21 1.87
C HIS A 171 12.16 23.71 1.29
N TYR A 172 12.11 22.70 0.40
CA TYR A 172 13.29 22.13 -0.22
C TYR A 172 13.64 22.75 -1.58
N SER A 173 12.88 23.75 -2.04
CA SER A 173 13.04 24.40 -3.35
C SER A 173 13.08 23.36 -4.50
N LEU A 174 12.14 22.42 -4.48
CA LEU A 174 12.04 21.34 -5.47
C LEU A 174 11.45 21.86 -6.78
N ASP A 175 11.79 21.19 -7.89
CA ASP A 175 11.24 21.48 -9.21
C ASP A 175 9.79 20.97 -9.32
N SER A 176 8.82 21.87 -9.14
CA SER A 176 7.39 21.54 -9.20
C SER A 176 6.90 21.08 -10.58
N SER A 177 7.72 21.17 -11.63
CA SER A 177 7.38 20.65 -12.96
C SER A 177 7.53 19.13 -13.07
N LYS A 178 8.17 18.49 -12.06
CA LYS A 178 8.33 17.04 -11.97
C LYS A 178 7.30 16.42 -11.05
N ALA A 179 6.90 15.19 -11.35
CA ALA A 179 6.15 14.35 -10.42
C ALA A 179 7.11 13.78 -9.36
N MET A 180 6.65 13.62 -8.12
CA MET A 180 7.49 13.19 -7.01
C MET A 180 6.78 12.19 -6.11
N ASP A 181 7.54 11.19 -5.67
CA ASP A 181 7.19 10.33 -4.54
C ASP A 181 8.00 10.81 -3.32
N ILE A 182 7.31 11.34 -2.34
CA ILE A 182 7.90 11.96 -1.15
C ILE A 182 7.65 11.02 0.03
N LYS A 183 8.72 10.49 0.60
CA LYS A 183 8.65 9.60 1.76
C LYS A 183 9.32 10.24 2.97
N ARG A 184 8.63 10.18 4.11
CA ARG A 184 9.15 10.55 5.42
C ARG A 184 9.27 9.32 6.30
N ALA A 185 10.50 8.88 6.55
CA ALA A 185 10.80 7.68 7.30
C ALA A 185 11.26 8.03 8.72
N SER A 186 10.67 7.40 9.73
CA SER A 186 10.98 7.59 11.15
C SER A 186 11.71 6.37 11.71
N PHE A 187 12.86 6.59 12.35
CA PHE A 187 13.74 5.56 12.91
C PHE A 187 14.01 5.84 14.38
N LYS A 188 13.66 4.90 15.25
CA LYS A 188 13.96 4.97 16.67
C LYS A 188 15.44 4.72 16.91
N TRP A 189 16.02 5.40 17.91
CA TRP A 189 17.38 5.10 18.35
C TRP A 189 17.56 3.61 18.63
N ALA A 190 18.66 3.05 18.17
CA ALA A 190 19.03 1.65 18.43
C ALA A 190 19.29 1.37 19.93
N THR A 191 19.55 2.42 20.69
CA THR A 191 19.82 2.38 22.12
C THR A 191 18.69 3.08 22.91
N LYS A 192 18.56 2.79 24.22
CA LYS A 192 17.54 3.46 25.07
C LYS A 192 17.71 4.98 25.15
N SER A 193 18.92 5.48 24.94
CA SER A 193 19.24 6.90 24.99
C SER A 193 19.72 7.41 23.63
N LYS A 194 19.43 8.67 23.35
CA LYS A 194 19.96 9.43 22.20
C LYS A 194 21.49 9.44 22.24
N PRO A 195 22.21 9.14 21.16
CA PRO A 195 23.65 9.27 21.10
C PRO A 195 24.07 10.73 21.24
N ARG A 196 25.23 10.99 21.84
CA ARG A 196 25.77 12.37 21.92
C ARG A 196 26.27 12.87 20.57
N VAL A 197 26.83 11.96 19.79
CA VAL A 197 27.42 12.21 18.46
C VAL A 197 26.97 11.14 17.50
N ILE A 198 26.63 11.55 16.31
CA ILE A 198 26.44 10.68 15.16
C ILE A 198 27.68 10.82 14.29
N SER A 199 28.51 9.79 14.25
CA SER A 199 29.77 9.77 13.50
C SER A 199 29.65 8.96 12.22
N ASP A 200 28.62 8.13 12.12
CA ASP A 200 28.34 7.32 10.95
C ASP A 200 26.82 7.19 10.79
N LEU A 201 26.35 7.47 9.59
CA LEU A 201 24.93 7.39 9.24
C LEU A 201 24.80 6.84 7.83
N GLU A 202 24.27 5.63 7.74
CA GLU A 202 24.08 4.93 6.49
C GLU A 202 22.60 4.61 6.28
N ILE A 203 22.08 4.94 5.10
CA ILE A 203 20.74 4.55 4.67
C ILE A 203 20.84 3.50 3.58
N LYS A 204 20.00 2.47 3.67
CA LYS A 204 19.85 1.47 2.62
C LYS A 204 18.44 1.54 2.05
N LEU A 205 18.37 1.64 0.73
CA LEU A 205 17.13 1.56 -0.06
C LEU A 205 17.17 0.27 -0.86
N GLY A 206 16.08 -0.49 -0.84
CA GLY A 206 15.91 -1.68 -1.66
C GLY A 206 14.54 -1.67 -2.30
N MET A 207 14.45 -1.91 -3.61
CA MET A 207 13.15 -2.06 -4.24
C MET A 207 12.39 -3.24 -3.62
N THR A 208 11.09 -3.12 -3.49
CA THR A 208 10.24 -4.24 -3.10
C THR A 208 10.20 -5.30 -4.20
N PRO A 209 10.00 -6.57 -3.87
CA PRO A 209 9.86 -7.63 -4.86
C PRO A 209 8.78 -7.31 -5.88
N LYS A 210 9.10 -7.49 -7.17
CA LYS A 210 8.16 -7.19 -8.26
C LYS A 210 7.29 -8.41 -8.55
N ILE A 211 5.98 -8.21 -8.61
CA ILE A 211 5.03 -9.25 -9.02
C ILE A 211 4.86 -9.21 -10.54
N ILE A 212 5.07 -10.35 -11.18
CA ILE A 212 4.86 -10.58 -12.61
C ILE A 212 3.64 -11.49 -12.75
N ARG A 213 2.57 -10.97 -13.31
CA ARG A 213 1.33 -11.70 -13.51
C ARG A 213 1.49 -12.76 -14.59
N GLY A 214 1.08 -13.98 -14.28
CA GLY A 214 1.01 -15.06 -15.25
C GLY A 214 -0.27 -15.05 -16.07
N LYS A 215 -0.47 -16.11 -16.83
CA LYS A 215 -1.69 -16.32 -17.61
C LYS A 215 -2.80 -16.87 -16.71
N GLU A 216 -4.02 -16.41 -16.94
CA GLU A 216 -5.23 -16.93 -16.29
C GLU A 216 -5.67 -18.26 -16.91
N PHE A 217 -6.23 -19.13 -16.08
CA PHE A 217 -6.79 -20.42 -16.49
C PHE A 217 -8.02 -20.76 -15.64
N CYS A 218 -9.01 -21.38 -16.27
CA CYS A 218 -10.27 -21.72 -15.61
C CYS A 218 -10.28 -23.20 -15.18
N VAL A 219 -10.51 -23.42 -13.89
CA VAL A 219 -10.61 -24.74 -13.26
C VAL A 219 -12.08 -25.03 -12.96
N SER A 220 -12.56 -26.20 -13.39
CA SER A 220 -13.95 -26.62 -13.20
C SER A 220 -14.08 -28.07 -12.68
N GLY A 221 -12.98 -28.71 -12.30
CA GLY A 221 -13.01 -30.07 -11.76
C GLY A 221 -11.65 -30.66 -11.52
N SER A 222 -11.63 -31.77 -10.78
CA SER A 222 -10.44 -32.57 -10.51
C SER A 222 -9.90 -33.22 -11.77
N GLY A 223 -8.60 -33.52 -11.81
CA GLY A 223 -7.90 -34.15 -12.92
C GLY A 223 -7.54 -33.24 -14.09
N GLN A 224 -7.93 -31.96 -14.06
CA GLN A 224 -7.50 -30.97 -15.05
C GLN A 224 -6.03 -30.64 -14.88
N SER A 225 -5.33 -30.35 -15.98
CA SER A 225 -3.92 -29.93 -15.95
C SER A 225 -3.69 -28.69 -16.81
N PHE A 226 -2.81 -27.80 -16.33
CA PHE A 226 -2.54 -26.51 -16.96
C PHE A 226 -1.04 -26.26 -17.03
N GLU A 227 -0.57 -25.81 -18.20
CA GLU A 227 0.80 -25.38 -18.37
C GLU A 227 1.00 -23.96 -17.84
N ILE A 228 1.95 -23.80 -16.92
CA ILE A 228 2.31 -22.54 -16.30
C ILE A 228 3.77 -22.22 -16.65
N LYS A 229 3.98 -21.18 -17.45
CA LYS A 229 5.32 -20.70 -17.78
C LYS A 229 5.81 -19.72 -16.73
N ASN A 230 6.91 -20.03 -16.06
CA ASN A 230 7.59 -19.09 -15.18
C ASN A 230 8.30 -18.00 -16.02
N PRO A 231 7.87 -16.74 -15.97
CA PRO A 231 8.45 -15.68 -16.82
C PRO A 231 9.87 -15.29 -16.41
N LEU A 232 10.29 -15.61 -15.18
CA LEU A 232 11.62 -15.28 -14.66
C LEU A 232 12.69 -16.27 -15.10
N THR A 233 12.34 -17.55 -15.17
CA THR A 233 13.27 -18.64 -15.51
C THR A 233 13.05 -19.23 -16.89
N GLY A 234 11.88 -18.99 -17.48
CA GLY A 234 11.44 -19.63 -18.71
C GLY A 234 10.98 -21.09 -18.55
N THR A 235 11.04 -21.63 -17.33
CA THR A 235 10.66 -23.01 -17.02
C THR A 235 9.15 -23.21 -17.19
N MET A 236 8.77 -24.33 -17.81
CA MET A 236 7.39 -24.78 -17.87
C MET A 236 7.08 -25.68 -16.69
N HIS A 237 5.97 -25.43 -16.03
CA HIS A 237 5.44 -26.22 -14.94
C HIS A 237 4.05 -26.74 -15.32
N MET A 238 3.73 -27.95 -14.90
CA MET A 238 2.41 -28.53 -15.03
C MET A 238 1.71 -28.44 -13.68
N LEU A 239 0.63 -27.68 -13.60
CA LEU A 239 -0.30 -27.70 -12.47
C LEU A 239 -1.35 -28.76 -12.75
N THR A 240 -1.51 -29.71 -11.84
CA THR A 240 -2.56 -30.72 -11.89
C THR A 240 -3.50 -30.52 -10.71
N VAL A 241 -4.79 -30.43 -10.99
CA VAL A 241 -5.83 -30.32 -9.96
C VAL A 241 -6.13 -31.70 -9.40
N ASP A 242 -5.77 -31.92 -8.15
CA ASP A 242 -5.96 -33.21 -7.49
C ASP A 242 -7.39 -33.33 -6.96
N GLU A 243 -7.89 -32.28 -6.27
CA GLU A 243 -9.24 -32.22 -5.72
C GLU A 243 -9.89 -30.86 -6.01
N PHE A 244 -11.19 -30.87 -6.26
CA PHE A 244 -12.00 -29.68 -6.50
C PHE A 244 -13.31 -29.81 -5.76
N ASP A 245 -13.42 -29.17 -4.58
CA ASP A 245 -14.53 -29.34 -3.65
C ASP A 245 -15.29 -28.05 -3.41
N LYS A 246 -16.62 -28.10 -3.63
CA LYS A 246 -17.52 -27.02 -3.26
C LYS A 246 -17.76 -27.04 -1.76
N GLN A 247 -17.46 -25.94 -1.11
CA GLN A 247 -17.47 -25.81 0.33
C GLN A 247 -18.42 -24.69 0.78
N LEU A 248 -18.93 -24.82 2.00
CA LEU A 248 -19.75 -23.81 2.65
C LEU A 248 -19.06 -23.35 3.95
N LEU A 249 -18.70 -22.08 4.02
CA LEU A 249 -18.13 -21.49 5.23
C LEU A 249 -19.21 -21.38 6.31
N LYS A 250 -18.99 -22.01 7.46
CA LYS A 250 -19.90 -22.03 8.62
C LYS A 250 -19.24 -21.39 9.83
N GLY A 251 -20.02 -20.75 10.67
CA GLY A 251 -19.53 -20.23 11.95
C GLY A 251 -20.44 -19.17 12.53
N ALA A 252 -20.40 -19.03 13.85
CA ALA A 252 -21.23 -18.10 14.61
C ALA A 252 -21.08 -16.63 14.15
N ALA A 253 -19.90 -16.24 13.68
CA ALA A 253 -19.67 -14.89 13.15
C ALA A 253 -20.47 -14.61 11.87
N ILE A 254 -20.74 -15.64 11.04
CA ILE A 254 -21.52 -15.52 9.81
C ILE A 254 -23.03 -15.59 10.15
N GLU A 255 -23.41 -16.52 11.02
CA GLU A 255 -24.81 -16.77 11.36
C GLU A 255 -25.43 -15.62 12.17
N ASN A 256 -24.65 -14.97 13.03
CA ASN A 256 -25.07 -13.87 13.91
C ASN A 256 -24.79 -12.47 13.34
N SER A 257 -24.30 -12.37 12.10
CA SER A 257 -24.00 -11.09 11.46
C SER A 257 -25.29 -10.30 11.16
N GLU A 258 -25.23 -8.98 11.27
CA GLU A 258 -26.28 -8.06 10.78
C GLU A 258 -26.32 -8.03 9.23
N TYR A 259 -25.38 -8.72 8.58
CA TYR A 259 -25.26 -8.81 7.14
C TYR A 259 -25.41 -10.26 6.66
N TYR A 260 -25.95 -10.43 5.47
CA TYR A 260 -25.75 -11.66 4.70
C TYR A 260 -24.34 -11.65 4.17
N ILE A 261 -23.52 -12.60 4.61
CA ILE A 261 -22.13 -12.75 4.19
C ILE A 261 -22.07 -13.88 3.17
N PRO A 262 -21.41 -13.68 1.98
CA PRO A 262 -21.21 -14.75 1.04
C PRO A 262 -20.36 -15.86 1.69
N ASN A 263 -20.74 -17.10 1.51
CA ASN A 263 -20.17 -18.23 2.23
C ASN A 263 -19.92 -19.48 1.41
N ASN A 264 -20.25 -19.46 0.10
CA ASN A 264 -19.87 -20.53 -0.79
C ASN A 264 -18.50 -20.26 -1.37
N TYR A 265 -17.64 -21.27 -1.35
CA TYR A 265 -16.30 -21.22 -1.95
C TYR A 265 -15.91 -22.61 -2.49
N ILE A 266 -14.84 -22.64 -3.29
CA ILE A 266 -14.27 -23.86 -3.81
C ILE A 266 -12.87 -24.02 -3.19
N SER A 267 -12.64 -25.20 -2.61
CA SER A 267 -11.31 -25.63 -2.17
C SER A 267 -10.66 -26.46 -3.26
N ILE A 268 -9.45 -26.09 -3.66
CA ILE A 268 -8.71 -26.75 -4.74
C ILE A 268 -7.38 -27.21 -4.17
N TYR A 269 -7.13 -28.51 -4.24
CA TYR A 269 -5.81 -29.10 -4.01
C TYR A 269 -5.14 -29.37 -5.35
N TYR A 270 -3.84 -29.08 -5.42
CA TYR A 270 -3.10 -29.21 -6.67
C TYR A 270 -1.64 -29.61 -6.45
N THR A 271 -1.03 -30.19 -7.46
CA THR A 271 0.40 -30.44 -7.55
C THR A 271 1.04 -29.61 -8.66
N LEU A 272 2.31 -29.27 -8.48
CA LEU A 272 3.16 -28.60 -9.48
C LEU A 272 4.35 -29.49 -9.83
N SER A 273 4.59 -29.70 -11.11
CA SER A 273 5.74 -30.44 -11.58
C SER A 273 6.44 -29.72 -12.76
N PRO A 274 7.74 -29.41 -12.66
CA PRO A 274 8.55 -29.43 -11.44
C PRO A 274 8.03 -28.45 -10.38
N GLU A 275 8.37 -28.69 -9.12
CA GLU A 275 8.01 -27.78 -8.01
C GLU A 275 8.61 -26.39 -8.19
N ILE A 276 7.94 -25.38 -7.61
CA ILE A 276 8.40 -23.99 -7.55
C ILE A 276 8.53 -23.58 -6.08
N ASP A 277 9.55 -22.79 -5.76
CA ASP A 277 9.65 -22.20 -4.43
C ASP A 277 8.42 -21.31 -4.15
N LYS A 278 7.67 -21.66 -3.12
CA LYS A 278 6.46 -20.96 -2.67
C LYS A 278 6.66 -19.47 -2.39
N LYS A 279 7.89 -19.04 -2.12
CA LYS A 279 8.21 -17.62 -1.94
C LYS A 279 8.23 -16.85 -3.27
N THR A 280 8.33 -17.56 -4.39
CA THR A 280 8.48 -16.96 -5.72
C THR A 280 7.24 -17.14 -6.61
N VAL A 281 6.25 -17.89 -6.17
CA VAL A 281 4.98 -18.08 -6.89
C VAL A 281 3.80 -18.04 -5.94
N ARG A 282 2.74 -17.37 -6.35
CA ARG A 282 1.43 -17.39 -5.71
C ARG A 282 0.39 -17.77 -6.76
N ILE A 283 -0.35 -18.84 -6.51
CA ILE A 283 -1.48 -19.23 -7.33
C ILE A 283 -2.75 -18.89 -6.56
N HIS A 284 -3.63 -18.11 -7.16
CA HIS A 284 -4.81 -17.58 -6.48
C HIS A 284 -5.97 -17.37 -7.45
N ASP A 285 -7.17 -17.23 -6.89
CA ASP A 285 -8.37 -16.81 -7.62
C ASP A 285 -8.28 -15.32 -7.95
N VAL A 286 -8.59 -14.95 -9.21
CA VAL A 286 -8.63 -13.57 -9.69
C VAL A 286 -10.04 -12.99 -9.67
N CYS A 287 -11.05 -13.78 -9.30
CA CYS A 287 -12.42 -13.31 -9.15
C CYS A 287 -12.58 -12.50 -7.87
N GLN A 288 -13.51 -11.57 -7.90
CA GLN A 288 -13.86 -10.79 -6.72
C GLN A 288 -14.92 -11.53 -5.90
N SER A 289 -14.79 -11.51 -4.56
CA SER A 289 -15.84 -11.96 -3.66
C SER A 289 -17.08 -11.09 -3.78
N ASP A 290 -18.26 -11.69 -3.60
CA ASP A 290 -19.50 -10.94 -3.47
C ASP A 290 -19.46 -10.03 -2.23
N GLY A 291 -19.99 -8.82 -2.34
CA GLY A 291 -20.10 -7.90 -1.22
C GLY A 291 -21.15 -8.34 -0.20
N PRO A 292 -20.93 -8.15 1.12
CA PRO A 292 -21.95 -8.42 2.14
C PRO A 292 -23.22 -7.60 1.87
N LYS A 293 -24.40 -8.17 2.14
CA LYS A 293 -25.71 -7.52 1.99
C LYS A 293 -26.35 -7.30 3.36
N ALA A 294 -26.85 -6.11 3.66
CA ALA A 294 -27.56 -5.85 4.92
C ALA A 294 -28.80 -6.75 5.05
N ARG A 295 -29.04 -7.31 6.25
CA ARG A 295 -30.23 -8.14 6.56
C ARG A 295 -31.48 -7.33 6.75
N PHE A 296 -31.37 -6.02 7.02
CA PHE A 296 -32.48 -5.11 7.27
C PHE A 296 -32.58 -4.05 6.18
N ASN A 297 -33.83 -3.64 5.88
CA ASN A 297 -34.04 -2.57 4.91
C ASN A 297 -33.47 -1.25 5.46
N PRO A 298 -32.68 -0.49 4.71
CA PRO A 298 -32.11 0.77 5.18
C PRO A 298 -33.14 1.82 5.61
N SER A 299 -34.43 1.66 5.21
CA SER A 299 -35.51 2.54 5.62
C SER A 299 -35.96 2.39 7.08
N ASP A 300 -35.55 1.33 7.79
CA ASP A 300 -36.00 1.07 9.17
C ASP A 300 -35.05 1.64 10.23
N ARG A 301 -33.85 2.10 9.86
CA ARG A 301 -32.97 2.87 10.73
C ARG A 301 -32.19 3.87 9.88
N PHE A 302 -32.10 5.10 10.38
CA PHE A 302 -31.15 6.11 9.90
C PHE A 302 -29.71 5.59 10.13
N LEU A 303 -29.24 4.70 9.27
CA LEU A 303 -27.83 4.34 9.18
C LEU A 303 -27.26 5.08 7.98
N PRO A 304 -26.12 5.77 8.12
CA PRO A 304 -25.43 6.36 6.97
C PRO A 304 -25.17 5.26 5.94
N ASP A 305 -25.34 5.60 4.68
CA ASP A 305 -25.23 4.72 3.52
C ASP A 305 -24.15 3.66 3.71
N ALA A 306 -24.58 2.38 3.71
CA ALA A 306 -23.71 1.22 3.87
C ALA A 306 -22.69 1.04 2.72
N HIS A 307 -22.67 1.96 1.77
CA HIS A 307 -21.68 1.99 0.68
C HIS A 307 -20.27 2.45 1.10
N ASN A 308 -20.10 2.97 2.34
CA ASN A 308 -18.80 3.58 2.73
C ASN A 308 -18.19 3.06 4.03
N SER A 309 -18.70 2.01 4.68
CA SER A 309 -18.13 1.64 5.99
C SER A 309 -18.22 0.18 6.41
N ALA A 310 -18.36 -0.74 5.49
CA ALA A 310 -18.11 -2.14 5.79
C ALA A 310 -16.70 -2.52 5.34
N SER A 311 -15.66 -1.86 5.81
CA SER A 311 -14.44 -2.57 6.10
C SER A 311 -14.69 -3.39 7.37
N ILE A 312 -15.57 -4.39 7.28
CA ILE A 312 -15.41 -5.57 8.13
C ILE A 312 -13.99 -6.00 7.77
N GLY A 313 -13.05 -5.78 8.70
CA GLY A 313 -11.75 -6.40 8.63
C GLY A 313 -11.96 -7.90 8.64
N ILE A 314 -12.31 -8.47 7.51
CA ILE A 314 -11.95 -9.84 7.22
C ILE A 314 -10.44 -9.76 7.26
N ILE A 315 -9.87 -10.21 8.38
CA ILE A 315 -8.44 -10.40 8.53
C ILE A 315 -8.07 -11.51 7.53
N GLY A 316 -7.78 -11.06 6.37
CA GLY A 316 -7.39 -11.74 5.17
C GLY A 316 -7.36 -10.63 4.15
N GLY A 317 -6.18 -10.17 3.79
CA GLY A 317 -6.00 -9.28 2.64
C GLY A 317 -6.70 -9.86 1.42
N ALA A 318 -6.53 -9.27 0.27
CA ALA A 318 -7.09 -9.68 -1.03
C ALA A 318 -7.01 -11.21 -1.36
N ASP A 319 -6.56 -12.01 -0.41
CA ASP A 319 -6.26 -13.42 -0.48
C ASP A 319 -7.46 -14.34 -0.19
N GLY A 320 -8.64 -13.78 0.08
CA GLY A 320 -9.83 -14.58 0.41
C GLY A 320 -9.69 -15.36 1.73
N PRO A 321 -10.54 -16.37 2.00
CA PRO A 321 -10.52 -17.14 3.24
C PRO A 321 -9.27 -18.03 3.45
N THR A 322 -8.32 -18.05 2.52
CA THR A 322 -7.04 -18.77 2.63
C THR A 322 -6.25 -18.43 3.89
N ALA A 323 -6.42 -17.24 4.45
CA ALA A 323 -5.75 -16.84 5.69
C ALA A 323 -6.41 -17.43 6.95
N ILE A 324 -7.64 -17.94 6.86
CA ILE A 324 -8.37 -18.53 8.01
C ILE A 324 -8.17 -20.04 8.07
N LEU A 325 -7.92 -20.69 6.94
CA LEU A 325 -7.61 -22.12 6.86
C LEU A 325 -6.11 -22.34 7.05
N ILE A 326 -5.65 -22.22 8.29
CA ILE A 326 -4.32 -22.66 8.71
C ILE A 326 -4.33 -24.20 8.77
N GLY A 327 -4.44 -24.79 7.59
CA GLY A 327 -4.03 -26.16 7.37
C GLY A 327 -2.69 -26.10 6.64
N SER A 328 -1.70 -26.77 7.14
CA SER A 328 -0.34 -26.82 6.60
C SER A 328 -0.19 -27.59 5.27
N GLU A 329 -1.27 -27.71 4.51
CA GLU A 329 -1.19 -28.42 3.20
C GLU A 329 -0.52 -27.49 2.17
N PRO A 330 0.58 -27.93 1.58
CA PRO A 330 1.45 -27.05 0.80
C PRO A 330 0.88 -26.55 -0.52
N HIS A 331 -0.23 -27.08 -1.01
CA HIS A 331 -0.79 -26.76 -2.33
C HIS A 331 -2.32 -26.71 -2.29
N GLN A 332 -2.88 -25.91 -1.40
CA GLN A 332 -4.31 -25.64 -1.33
C GLN A 332 -4.60 -24.19 -1.70
N ILE A 333 -5.66 -23.98 -2.48
CA ILE A 333 -6.23 -22.67 -2.79
C ILE A 333 -7.70 -22.69 -2.41
N CYS A 334 -8.21 -21.59 -1.88
CA CYS A 334 -9.62 -21.34 -1.77
C CYS A 334 -10.04 -20.24 -2.76
N SER A 335 -11.18 -20.41 -3.40
CA SER A 335 -11.75 -19.37 -4.27
C SER A 335 -12.26 -18.17 -3.45
N SER A 336 -12.59 -17.11 -4.13
CA SER A 336 -13.42 -16.01 -3.61
C SER A 336 -14.74 -16.51 -3.05
N LEU A 337 -15.37 -15.74 -2.15
CA LEU A 337 -16.63 -16.07 -1.52
C LEU A 337 -17.82 -15.57 -2.35
N HIS A 338 -18.80 -16.45 -2.56
CA HIS A 338 -20.01 -16.12 -3.32
C HIS A 338 -21.29 -16.47 -2.54
N PHE A 339 -22.38 -15.77 -2.85
CA PHE A 339 -23.69 -16.15 -2.32
C PHE A 339 -24.20 -17.45 -2.94
N GLU A 340 -23.92 -17.65 -4.23
CA GLU A 340 -24.31 -18.86 -4.96
C GLU A 340 -23.10 -19.75 -5.17
N PRO A 341 -23.29 -21.09 -5.13
CA PRO A 341 -22.23 -22.01 -5.48
C PRO A 341 -21.72 -21.77 -6.91
N GLN A 342 -20.42 -21.73 -7.09
CA GLN A 342 -19.78 -21.59 -8.39
C GLN A 342 -19.45 -22.99 -8.99
N ASP A 343 -19.42 -23.07 -10.33
CA ASP A 343 -19.06 -24.31 -11.05
C ASP A 343 -17.60 -24.29 -11.52
N SER A 344 -16.96 -23.14 -11.48
CA SER A 344 -15.58 -22.97 -11.90
C SER A 344 -14.92 -21.80 -11.16
N VAL A 345 -13.58 -21.79 -11.17
CA VAL A 345 -12.73 -20.72 -10.59
C VAL A 345 -11.70 -20.32 -11.63
N THR A 346 -11.49 -19.01 -11.79
CA THR A 346 -10.40 -18.51 -12.63
C THR A 346 -9.18 -18.25 -11.77
N LEU A 347 -8.14 -19.06 -11.96
CA LEU A 347 -6.87 -18.96 -11.25
C LEU A 347 -5.81 -18.27 -12.10
N ARG A 348 -4.82 -17.68 -11.41
CA ARG A 348 -3.60 -17.15 -11.99
C ARG A 348 -2.40 -17.49 -11.12
N ALA A 349 -1.27 -17.77 -11.74
CA ALA A 349 0.01 -17.89 -11.08
C ALA A 349 0.77 -16.56 -11.21
N ASP A 350 0.96 -15.86 -10.11
CA ASP A 350 1.76 -14.64 -10.03
C ASP A 350 3.16 -14.99 -9.52
N PHE A 351 4.19 -14.44 -10.18
CA PHE A 351 5.59 -14.73 -9.88
C PHE A 351 6.25 -13.53 -9.22
N THR A 352 6.98 -13.79 -8.14
CA THR A 352 7.70 -12.74 -7.40
C THR A 352 9.17 -12.72 -7.80
N ASP A 353 9.61 -11.64 -8.42
CA ASP A 353 11.02 -11.38 -8.66
C ASP A 353 11.66 -10.80 -7.38
N LEU A 354 12.41 -11.67 -6.68
CA LEU A 354 13.14 -11.31 -5.46
C LEU A 354 14.47 -10.59 -5.75
N ASN A 355 14.95 -10.62 -6.99
CA ASN A 355 16.24 -10.05 -7.38
C ASN A 355 16.10 -8.55 -7.70
N GLN A 356 15.69 -7.79 -6.70
CA GLN A 356 15.49 -6.35 -6.84
C GLN A 356 16.77 -5.58 -6.45
N PRO A 357 17.03 -4.44 -7.10
CA PRO A 357 18.20 -3.62 -6.80
C PRO A 357 18.13 -3.03 -5.40
N SER A 358 19.29 -2.83 -4.80
CA SER A 358 19.42 -2.07 -3.56
C SER A 358 20.67 -1.20 -3.59
N ILE A 359 20.64 -0.08 -2.84
CA ILE A 359 21.74 0.86 -2.70
C ILE A 359 21.93 1.19 -1.22
N SER A 360 23.19 1.34 -0.81
CA SER A 360 23.59 1.87 0.50
C SER A 360 24.31 3.19 0.30
N LEU A 361 23.93 4.20 1.08
CA LEU A 361 24.45 5.55 1.00
C LEU A 361 24.90 6.03 2.37
N LYS A 362 26.12 6.54 2.43
CA LYS A 362 26.59 7.28 3.59
C LYS A 362 26.05 8.70 3.53
N LEU A 363 25.30 9.12 4.57
CA LEU A 363 24.60 10.39 4.59
C LEU A 363 25.41 11.55 5.17
N ILE A 364 26.45 11.27 5.93
CA ILE A 364 27.30 12.30 6.56
C ILE A 364 28.77 11.95 6.39
N ASP A 365 29.59 12.96 6.10
CA ASP A 365 31.05 12.84 6.00
C ASP A 365 31.77 13.22 7.29
N GLN A 366 31.14 14.01 8.11
CA GLN A 366 31.65 14.50 9.39
C GLN A 366 30.69 14.19 10.53
N SER A 367 31.26 13.98 11.71
CA SER A 367 30.47 13.76 12.91
C SER A 367 29.60 14.98 13.27
N ILE A 368 28.36 14.73 13.61
CA ILE A 368 27.40 15.74 14.03
C ILE A 368 26.96 15.53 15.48
N LYS A 369 26.74 16.63 16.17
CA LYS A 369 26.18 16.60 17.53
C LYS A 369 24.68 16.31 17.42
N ALA A 370 24.28 15.21 18.00
CA ALA A 370 22.89 14.78 18.00
C ALA A 370 22.01 15.60 18.96
#